data_0618030d721c741cc3fbac5e1b284a05
#
_entry.id   0618030d721c741cc3fbac5e1b284a05
#
_cell.length_a   1.000
_cell.length_b   1.000
_cell.length_c   1.000
_cell.angle_alpha   90.00
_cell.angle_beta   90.00
_cell.angle_gamma   90.00
#
_symmetry.space_group_name_H-M   'P 1'
#
loop_
_entity.id
_entity.type
_entity.pdbx_description
1 polymer ?
#
loop_
_entity_poly.entity_id
_entity_poly.type
_entity_poly.pdbx_seq_one_letter_code
_entity_poly.pdbx_strand_id
1 'polypeptide(L)'
;MEQLQKIQKTAHVFEILTKIAYIFSIVGAVLRAVGALCAFSYASGGQVFSLFGEPVTIFSTTRPMTETMAVMLADFVMLVTEAILLSFALRYLKAEQADGTPFTVSGAETLKKLGIRCIWMPIVAMVVASVIGVCYNVENLDVDSNLPSLATGVVLILASMIFRYGAALEEKCKC
;
A
#
# COMPACT_ATOMS: atom_id res chain seq x y z
N MET A 1 -13.92 -28.43 15.70
CA MET A 1 -13.86 -28.36 14.21
C MET A 1 -14.61 -27.16 13.63
N GLU A 2 -15.76 -26.78 14.14
CA GLU A 2 -16.56 -25.65 13.64
C GLU A 2 -15.86 -24.26 13.74
N GLN A 3 -15.09 -24.03 14.80
CA GLN A 3 -14.36 -22.77 14.98
C GLN A 3 -13.19 -22.61 13.97
N LEU A 4 -12.47 -23.68 13.66
CA LEU A 4 -11.41 -23.70 12.66
C LEU A 4 -11.94 -23.35 11.26
N GLN A 5 -13.10 -23.90 10.90
CA GLN A 5 -13.76 -23.59 9.62
C GLN A 5 -14.21 -22.11 9.54
N LYS A 6 -14.64 -21.51 10.65
CA LYS A 6 -14.99 -20.08 10.69
C LYS A 6 -13.76 -19.20 10.48
N ILE A 7 -12.64 -19.53 11.13
CA ILE A 7 -11.37 -18.81 10.97
C ILE A 7 -10.87 -18.90 9.53
N GLN A 8 -10.88 -20.07 8.92
CA GLN A 8 -10.47 -20.26 7.52
C GLN A 8 -11.36 -19.49 6.54
N LYS A 9 -12.69 -19.47 6.74
CA LYS A 9 -13.61 -18.65 5.93
C LYS A 9 -13.31 -17.16 6.05
N THR A 10 -13.04 -16.69 7.26
CA THR A 10 -12.71 -15.28 7.50
C THR A 10 -11.37 -14.92 6.84
N ALA A 11 -10.35 -15.76 6.97
CA ALA A 11 -9.06 -15.56 6.30
C ALA A 11 -9.21 -15.51 4.76
N HIS A 12 -10.06 -16.35 4.19
CA HIS A 12 -10.33 -16.31 2.74
C HIS A 12 -11.03 -15.02 2.29
N VAL A 13 -11.98 -14.51 3.09
CA VAL A 13 -12.62 -13.20 2.80
C VAL A 13 -11.58 -12.07 2.84
N PHE A 14 -10.70 -12.06 3.85
CA PHE A 14 -9.62 -11.07 3.93
C PHE A 14 -8.64 -11.18 2.75
N GLU A 15 -8.32 -12.38 2.30
CA GLU A 15 -7.50 -12.58 1.11
C GLU A 15 -8.14 -11.96 -0.14
N ILE A 16 -9.44 -12.17 -0.35
CA ILE A 16 -10.17 -11.59 -1.49
C ILE A 16 -10.18 -10.06 -1.40
N LEU A 17 -10.50 -9.50 -0.23
CA LEU A 17 -10.49 -8.05 -0.02
C LEU A 17 -9.11 -7.44 -0.28
N THR A 18 -8.05 -8.08 0.21
CA THR A 18 -6.68 -7.63 -0.01
C THR A 18 -6.27 -7.71 -1.48
N LYS A 19 -6.73 -8.74 -2.23
CA LYS A 19 -6.53 -8.83 -3.69
C LYS A 19 -7.22 -7.70 -4.43
N ILE A 20 -8.47 -7.40 -4.05
CA ILE A 20 -9.22 -6.29 -4.65
C ILE A 20 -8.49 -4.97 -4.40
N ALA A 21 -8.12 -4.68 -3.14
CA ALA A 21 -7.36 -3.49 -2.78
C ALA A 21 -6.03 -3.39 -3.55
N TYR A 22 -5.30 -4.51 -3.69
CA TYR A 22 -4.06 -4.58 -4.47
C TYR A 22 -4.26 -4.20 -5.94
N ILE A 23 -5.32 -4.71 -6.58
CA ILE A 23 -5.64 -4.38 -7.97
C ILE A 23 -5.98 -2.89 -8.09
N PHE A 24 -6.80 -2.34 -7.18
CA PHE A 24 -7.13 -0.92 -7.18
C PHE A 24 -5.89 -0.02 -6.99
N SER A 25 -4.98 -0.40 -6.10
CA SER A 25 -3.73 0.32 -5.87
C SER A 25 -2.84 0.34 -7.12
N ILE A 26 -2.71 -0.79 -7.84
CA ILE A 26 -1.98 -0.85 -9.12
C ILE A 26 -2.64 0.01 -10.18
N VAL A 27 -3.95 -0.11 -10.37
CA VAL A 27 -4.69 0.69 -11.36
C VAL A 27 -4.53 2.18 -11.04
N GLY A 28 -4.68 2.57 -9.77
CA GLY A 28 -4.44 3.93 -9.32
C GLY A 28 -3.03 4.42 -9.63
N ALA A 29 -2.01 3.62 -9.34
CA ALA A 29 -0.61 3.96 -9.64
C ALA A 29 -0.38 4.17 -11.14
N VAL A 30 -0.93 3.29 -12.00
CA VAL A 30 -0.82 3.44 -13.46
C VAL A 30 -1.50 4.73 -13.93
N LEU A 31 -2.70 5.03 -13.44
CA LEU A 31 -3.41 6.26 -13.78
C LEU A 31 -2.64 7.51 -13.35
N ARG A 32 -2.01 7.52 -12.16
CA ARG A 32 -1.17 8.64 -11.70
C ARG A 32 0.09 8.78 -12.52
N ALA A 33 0.74 7.67 -12.91
CA ALA A 33 1.90 7.69 -13.80
C ALA A 33 1.56 8.29 -15.18
N VAL A 34 0.47 7.83 -15.78
CA VAL A 34 -0.03 8.37 -17.07
C VAL A 34 -0.37 9.85 -16.93
N GLY A 35 -1.05 10.24 -15.85
CA GLY A 35 -1.37 11.63 -15.56
C GLY A 35 -0.12 12.52 -15.45
N ALA A 36 0.90 12.06 -14.74
CA ALA A 36 2.18 12.78 -14.61
C ALA A 36 2.87 12.94 -15.97
N LEU A 37 2.88 11.91 -16.82
CA LEU A 37 3.44 11.98 -18.17
C LEU A 37 2.67 12.95 -19.05
N CYS A 38 1.35 12.97 -19.00
CA CYS A 38 0.51 13.94 -19.72
C CYS A 38 0.79 15.38 -19.25
N ALA A 39 0.89 15.60 -17.94
CA ALA A 39 1.22 16.91 -17.38
C ALA A 39 2.61 17.38 -17.81
N PHE A 40 3.59 16.49 -17.85
CA PHE A 40 4.95 16.77 -18.34
C PHE A 40 4.94 17.16 -19.83
N SER A 41 4.23 16.40 -20.66
CA SER A 41 4.11 16.69 -22.10
C SER A 41 3.47 18.04 -22.36
N TYR A 42 2.46 18.40 -21.59
CA TYR A 42 1.81 19.72 -21.68
C TYR A 42 2.73 20.85 -21.23
N ALA A 43 3.45 20.68 -20.12
CA ALA A 43 4.40 21.68 -19.61
C ALA A 43 5.58 21.93 -20.56
N SER A 44 5.99 20.92 -21.34
CA SER A 44 7.06 21.02 -22.34
C SER A 44 6.61 21.60 -23.69
N GLY A 45 5.36 22.09 -23.81
CA GLY A 45 4.82 22.68 -25.05
C GLY A 45 4.40 21.63 -26.08
N GLY A 46 4.31 20.35 -25.71
CA GLY A 46 3.75 19.28 -26.53
C GLY A 46 2.24 19.43 -26.69
N GLN A 47 1.72 18.98 -27.83
CA GLN A 47 0.27 19.01 -28.07
C GLN A 47 -0.46 18.11 -27.07
N VAL A 48 -1.56 18.62 -26.53
CA VAL A 48 -2.51 17.86 -25.72
C VAL A 48 -2.93 16.60 -26.48
N PHE A 49 -2.88 15.46 -25.83
CA PHE A 49 -3.34 14.20 -26.39
C PHE A 49 -4.79 14.35 -26.84
N SER A 50 -5.05 14.48 -28.13
CA SER A 50 -6.40 14.51 -28.67
C SER A 50 -6.86 13.07 -28.89
N LEU A 51 -7.71 12.56 -28.01
CA LEU A 51 -8.41 11.31 -28.24
C LEU A 51 -9.64 11.62 -29.10
N PHE A 52 -9.72 11.08 -30.33
CA PHE A 52 -10.82 11.33 -31.28
C PHE A 52 -11.01 12.78 -31.75
N GLY A 53 -9.95 13.59 -31.77
CA GLY A 53 -10.01 14.95 -32.35
C GLY A 53 -10.54 16.04 -31.44
N GLU A 54 -10.98 15.70 -30.23
CA GLU A 54 -11.37 16.67 -29.20
C GLU A 54 -10.24 16.81 -28.17
N PRO A 55 -9.89 18.04 -27.73
CA PRO A 55 -8.93 18.24 -26.66
C PRO A 55 -9.53 17.71 -25.35
N VAL A 56 -9.08 16.54 -24.93
CA VAL A 56 -9.47 16.02 -23.62
C VAL A 56 -8.76 16.83 -22.56
N THR A 57 -9.45 17.80 -21.96
CA THR A 57 -9.01 18.47 -20.74
C THR A 57 -9.14 17.52 -19.57
N ILE A 58 -8.14 16.63 -19.41
CA ILE A 58 -8.09 15.66 -18.30
C ILE A 58 -7.94 16.37 -16.94
N PHE A 59 -7.50 17.64 -16.96
CA PHE A 59 -7.24 18.43 -15.76
C PHE A 59 -7.95 19.78 -15.82
N SER A 60 -9.09 19.87 -15.18
CA SER A 60 -9.69 21.14 -14.78
C SER A 60 -9.12 21.55 -13.41
N THR A 61 -7.84 21.88 -13.34
CA THR A 61 -7.23 22.34 -12.09
C THR A 61 -6.95 23.82 -12.15
N THR A 62 -7.29 24.52 -11.08
CA THR A 62 -6.90 25.92 -10.83
C THR A 62 -5.43 26.04 -10.43
N ARG A 63 -4.72 24.91 -10.31
CA ARG A 63 -3.31 24.81 -9.88
C ARG A 63 -2.36 24.91 -11.09
N PRO A 64 -1.16 25.49 -10.93
CA PRO A 64 -0.16 25.48 -11.98
C PRO A 64 0.23 24.05 -12.36
N MET A 65 0.55 23.81 -13.63
CA MET A 65 0.80 22.48 -14.19
C MET A 65 1.97 21.76 -13.50
N THR A 66 2.99 22.50 -13.09
CA THR A 66 4.15 21.99 -12.35
C THR A 66 3.76 21.43 -10.99
N GLU A 67 2.86 22.09 -10.28
CA GLU A 67 2.30 21.62 -9.01
C GLU A 67 1.47 20.35 -9.20
N THR A 68 0.62 20.33 -10.23
CA THR A 68 -0.17 19.14 -10.58
C THR A 68 0.71 17.92 -10.87
N MET A 69 1.82 18.12 -11.58
CA MET A 69 2.79 17.07 -11.88
C MET A 69 3.47 16.56 -10.60
N ALA A 70 3.87 17.48 -9.70
CA ALA A 70 4.49 17.11 -8.42
C ALA A 70 3.55 16.26 -7.54
N VAL A 71 2.28 16.68 -7.43
CA VAL A 71 1.25 15.94 -6.70
C VAL A 71 1.06 14.54 -7.29
N MET A 72 0.94 14.42 -8.62
CA MET A 72 0.76 13.12 -9.26
C MET A 72 1.94 12.18 -9.08
N LEU A 73 3.17 12.71 -9.10
CA LEU A 73 4.38 11.92 -8.83
C LEU A 73 4.43 11.47 -7.37
N ALA A 74 4.09 12.34 -6.43
CA ALA A 74 4.01 12.00 -5.01
C ALA A 74 2.96 10.90 -4.76
N ASP A 75 1.75 11.07 -5.29
CA ASP A 75 0.68 10.07 -5.20
C ASP A 75 1.09 8.74 -5.84
N PHE A 76 1.79 8.76 -6.96
CA PHE A 76 2.31 7.55 -7.59
C PHE A 76 3.24 6.78 -6.65
N VAL A 77 4.20 7.46 -6.00
CA VAL A 77 5.13 6.85 -5.03
C VAL A 77 4.36 6.23 -3.87
N MET A 78 3.32 6.91 -3.37
CA MET A 78 2.49 6.41 -2.27
C MET A 78 1.71 5.16 -2.68
N LEU A 79 1.04 5.17 -3.83
CA LEU A 79 0.26 4.02 -4.34
C LEU A 79 1.14 2.81 -4.65
N VAL A 80 2.35 3.02 -5.19
CA VAL A 80 3.33 1.94 -5.39
C VAL A 80 3.74 1.34 -4.05
N THR A 81 3.99 2.15 -3.04
CA THR A 81 4.34 1.69 -1.70
C THR A 81 3.21 0.87 -1.09
N GLU A 82 1.97 1.33 -1.22
CA GLU A 82 0.78 0.61 -0.78
C GLU A 82 0.63 -0.74 -1.51
N ALA A 83 0.78 -0.77 -2.83
CA ALA A 83 0.73 -2.01 -3.61
C ALA A 83 1.80 -3.02 -3.14
N ILE A 84 3.02 -2.57 -2.85
CA ILE A 84 4.07 -3.43 -2.33
C ILE A 84 3.68 -4.00 -0.96
N LEU A 85 3.16 -3.18 -0.05
CA LEU A 85 2.70 -3.63 1.28
C LEU A 85 1.56 -4.66 1.17
N LEU A 86 0.57 -4.40 0.31
CA LEU A 86 -0.52 -5.34 0.05
C LEU A 86 -0.02 -6.65 -0.56
N SER A 87 1.01 -6.63 -1.40
CA SER A 87 1.62 -7.85 -1.94
C SER A 87 2.26 -8.71 -0.85
N PHE A 88 2.90 -8.10 0.16
CA PHE A 88 3.44 -8.81 1.31
C PHE A 88 2.32 -9.36 2.22
N ALA A 89 1.26 -8.59 2.43
CA ALA A 89 0.09 -9.05 3.17
C ALA A 89 -0.57 -10.27 2.50
N LEU A 90 -0.71 -10.26 1.17
CA LEU A 90 -1.23 -11.41 0.41
C LEU A 90 -0.35 -12.64 0.54
N ARG A 91 0.97 -12.48 0.52
CA ARG A 91 1.90 -13.61 0.72
C ARG A 91 1.77 -14.20 2.13
N TYR A 92 1.63 -13.33 3.13
CA TYR A 92 1.39 -13.76 4.51
C TYR A 92 0.08 -14.56 4.63
N LEU A 93 -1.03 -14.02 4.14
CA LEU A 93 -2.34 -14.68 4.20
C LEU A 93 -2.36 -16.04 3.50
N LYS A 94 -1.69 -16.16 2.35
CA LYS A 94 -1.54 -17.44 1.63
C LYS A 94 -0.72 -18.47 2.41
N ALA A 95 0.38 -18.04 3.03
CA ALA A 95 1.23 -18.93 3.84
C ALA A 95 0.46 -19.45 5.05
N GLU A 96 -0.29 -18.58 5.75
CA GLU A 96 -1.10 -18.93 6.91
C GLU A 96 -2.23 -19.92 6.56
N GLN A 97 -2.86 -19.74 5.39
CA GLN A 97 -3.88 -20.70 4.91
C GLN A 97 -3.29 -22.07 4.57
N ALA A 98 -2.04 -22.13 4.09
CA ALA A 98 -1.36 -23.38 3.79
C ALA A 98 -0.96 -24.14 5.07
N ASP A 99 -0.55 -23.44 6.12
CA ASP A 99 -0.13 -24.02 7.39
C ASP A 99 -1.33 -24.52 8.27
N GLY A 100 -2.56 -24.08 7.95
CA GLY A 100 -3.80 -24.52 8.59
C GLY A 100 -4.01 -24.03 10.03
N THR A 101 -3.00 -23.45 10.67
CA THR A 101 -3.06 -22.86 12.02
C THR A 101 -2.35 -21.50 12.07
N PRO A 102 -2.97 -20.47 12.68
CA PRO A 102 -2.35 -19.14 12.79
C PRO A 102 -1.20 -19.08 13.81
N PHE A 103 -1.03 -20.12 14.63
CA PHE A 103 -0.05 -20.17 15.73
C PHE A 103 1.22 -20.93 15.32
N THR A 104 1.85 -20.52 14.22
CA THR A 104 3.18 -21.02 13.84
C THR A 104 4.24 -19.99 14.17
N VAL A 105 5.42 -20.44 14.61
CA VAL A 105 6.57 -19.55 14.86
C VAL A 105 6.96 -18.82 13.58
N SER A 106 6.91 -19.49 12.44
CA SER A 106 7.18 -18.92 11.12
C SER A 106 6.17 -17.84 10.75
N GLY A 107 4.86 -18.07 11.00
CA GLY A 107 3.79 -17.09 10.78
C GLY A 107 3.98 -15.84 11.63
N ALA A 108 4.29 -16.00 12.93
CA ALA A 108 4.55 -14.89 13.83
C ALA A 108 5.77 -14.05 13.39
N GLU A 109 6.85 -14.66 12.91
CA GLU A 109 8.01 -13.91 12.38
C GLU A 109 7.67 -13.14 11.08
N THR A 110 6.90 -13.77 10.20
CA THR A 110 6.47 -13.12 8.95
C THR A 110 5.55 -11.94 9.23
N LEU A 111 4.63 -12.09 10.19
CA LEU A 111 3.74 -11.02 10.64
C LEU A 111 4.53 -9.85 11.26
N LYS A 112 5.56 -10.15 12.08
CA LYS A 112 6.47 -9.13 12.62
C LYS A 112 7.18 -8.36 11.52
N LYS A 113 7.72 -9.06 10.52
CA LYS A 113 8.39 -8.43 9.36
C LYS A 113 7.43 -7.55 8.57
N LEU A 114 6.19 -8.00 8.39
CA LEU A 114 5.14 -7.22 7.74
C LEU A 114 4.83 -5.94 8.55
N GLY A 115 4.65 -6.04 9.87
CA GLY A 115 4.42 -4.88 10.73
C GLY A 115 5.54 -3.85 10.67
N ILE A 116 6.80 -4.29 10.69
CA ILE A 116 7.96 -3.38 10.54
C ILE A 116 7.93 -2.69 9.17
N ARG A 117 7.60 -3.40 8.09
CA ARG A 117 7.47 -2.81 6.75
C ARG A 117 6.34 -1.79 6.66
N CYS A 118 5.20 -2.05 7.31
CA CYS A 118 4.08 -1.11 7.38
C CYS A 118 4.43 0.20 8.10
N ILE A 119 5.46 0.21 8.95
CA ILE A 119 5.97 1.43 9.58
C ILE A 119 7.00 2.11 8.68
N TRP A 120 8.01 1.37 8.23
CA TRP A 120 9.18 1.94 7.58
C TRP A 120 8.92 2.41 6.14
N MET A 121 8.19 1.62 5.34
CA MET A 121 7.97 1.94 3.93
C MET A 121 7.15 3.22 3.71
N PRO A 122 6.05 3.49 4.44
CA PRO A 122 5.35 4.76 4.32
C PRO A 122 6.21 5.97 4.73
N ILE A 123 7.06 5.82 5.74
CA ILE A 123 7.97 6.90 6.14
C ILE A 123 8.93 7.24 5.00
N VAL A 124 9.53 6.23 4.36
CA VAL A 124 10.41 6.44 3.20
C VAL A 124 9.64 7.08 2.04
N ALA A 125 8.42 6.62 1.77
CA ALA A 125 7.58 7.19 0.72
C ALA A 125 7.24 8.67 0.99
N MET A 126 6.92 9.03 2.24
CA MET A 126 6.69 10.41 2.63
C MET A 126 7.94 11.30 2.44
N VAL A 127 9.12 10.79 2.80
CA VAL A 127 10.37 11.51 2.56
C VAL A 127 10.58 11.74 1.06
N VAL A 128 10.37 10.72 0.22
CA VAL A 128 10.50 10.85 -1.25
C VAL A 128 9.47 11.84 -1.79
N ALA A 129 8.21 11.78 -1.36
CA ALA A 129 7.17 12.72 -1.75
C ALA A 129 7.52 14.16 -1.35
N SER A 130 8.06 14.37 -0.14
CA SER A 130 8.52 15.68 0.31
C SER A 130 9.68 16.22 -0.53
N VAL A 131 10.63 15.37 -0.91
CA VAL A 131 11.73 15.76 -1.83
C VAL A 131 11.17 16.19 -3.19
N ILE A 132 10.20 15.46 -3.74
CA ILE A 132 9.51 15.85 -4.98
C ILE A 132 8.90 17.25 -4.82
N GLY A 133 8.18 17.52 -3.72
CA GLY A 133 7.60 18.83 -3.44
C GLY A 133 8.62 19.95 -3.45
N VAL A 134 9.74 19.76 -2.76
CA VAL A 134 10.83 20.75 -2.73
C VAL A 134 11.42 20.98 -4.13
N CYS A 135 11.63 19.93 -4.92
CA CYS A 135 12.16 20.03 -6.28
C CYS A 135 11.25 20.85 -7.22
N TYR A 136 9.94 20.81 -7.00
CA TYR A 136 8.96 21.55 -7.80
C TYR A 136 8.48 22.86 -7.16
N ASN A 137 9.10 23.29 -6.03
CA ASN A 137 8.71 24.48 -5.25
C ASN A 137 7.23 24.50 -4.85
N VAL A 138 6.69 23.34 -4.47
CA VAL A 138 5.32 23.21 -3.96
C VAL A 138 5.36 23.32 -2.45
N GLU A 139 4.86 24.44 -1.91
CA GLU A 139 4.90 24.74 -0.46
C GLU A 139 4.01 23.82 0.38
N ASN A 140 2.90 23.33 -0.18
CA ASN A 140 1.95 22.44 0.51
C ASN A 140 1.59 21.26 -0.39
N LEU A 141 2.39 20.20 -0.33
CA LEU A 141 1.98 18.90 -0.82
C LEU A 141 1.02 18.32 0.22
N ASP A 142 -0.29 18.33 -0.12
CA ASP A 142 -1.28 17.54 0.63
C ASP A 142 -1.00 16.05 0.40
N VAL A 143 0.05 15.55 1.06
CA VAL A 143 0.31 14.11 1.11
C VAL A 143 -0.62 13.55 2.19
N ASP A 144 -1.61 12.76 1.77
CA ASP A 144 -2.51 12.09 2.70
C ASP A 144 -1.71 11.43 3.82
N SER A 145 -2.01 11.83 5.06
CA SER A 145 -1.26 11.37 6.22
C SER A 145 -1.39 9.84 6.35
N ASN A 146 -0.27 9.12 6.23
CA ASN A 146 -0.22 7.66 6.40
C ASN A 146 -0.29 7.20 7.87
N LEU A 147 -0.89 8.01 8.76
CA LEU A 147 -1.15 7.65 10.14
C LEU A 147 -1.86 6.30 10.32
N PRO A 148 -2.88 5.94 9.50
CA PRO A 148 -3.52 4.62 9.58
C PRO A 148 -2.55 3.47 9.32
N SER A 149 -1.60 3.63 8.39
CA SER A 149 -0.59 2.61 8.07
C SER A 149 0.39 2.39 9.22
N LEU A 150 0.83 3.46 9.89
CA LEU A 150 1.70 3.38 11.06
C LEU A 150 1.00 2.65 12.22
N ALA A 151 -0.24 3.02 12.52
CA ALA A 151 -1.04 2.36 13.55
C ALA A 151 -1.22 0.87 13.25
N THR A 152 -1.55 0.52 12.00
CA THR A 152 -1.64 -0.88 11.54
C THR A 152 -0.33 -1.62 11.74
N GLY A 153 0.81 -1.02 11.44
CA GLY A 153 2.13 -1.61 11.66
C GLY A 153 2.38 -1.97 13.12
N VAL A 154 2.05 -1.06 14.04
CA VAL A 154 2.18 -1.31 15.50
C VAL A 154 1.26 -2.46 15.93
N VAL A 155 -0.01 -2.48 15.51
CA VAL A 155 -0.96 -3.55 15.82
C VAL A 155 -0.46 -4.90 15.31
N LEU A 156 0.10 -4.98 14.09
CA LEU A 156 0.66 -6.20 13.54
C LEU A 156 1.88 -6.72 14.35
N ILE A 157 2.74 -5.82 14.83
CA ILE A 157 3.87 -6.20 15.69
C ILE A 157 3.36 -6.77 17.01
N LEU A 158 2.38 -6.12 17.64
CA LEU A 158 1.77 -6.62 18.89
C LEU A 158 1.10 -7.99 18.67
N ALA A 159 0.32 -8.15 17.60
CA ALA A 159 -0.29 -9.42 17.23
C ALA A 159 0.76 -10.52 17.01
N SER A 160 1.90 -10.20 16.40
CA SER A 160 3.00 -11.16 16.20
C SER A 160 3.58 -11.67 17.52
N MET A 161 3.65 -10.82 18.55
CA MET A 161 4.11 -11.23 19.88
C MET A 161 3.12 -12.20 20.54
N ILE A 162 1.81 -11.92 20.42
CA ILE A 162 0.75 -12.79 20.93
C ILE A 162 0.78 -14.16 20.25
N PHE A 163 0.92 -14.19 18.91
CA PHE A 163 1.00 -15.44 18.15
C PHE A 163 2.24 -16.25 18.52
N ARG A 164 3.38 -15.60 18.69
CA ARG A 164 4.61 -16.26 19.15
C ARG A 164 4.45 -16.87 20.53
N TYR A 165 3.78 -16.17 21.45
CA TYR A 165 3.49 -16.68 22.78
C TYR A 165 2.54 -17.89 22.72
N GLY A 166 1.48 -17.82 21.89
CA GLY A 166 0.54 -18.91 21.66
C GLY A 166 1.23 -20.16 21.08
N ALA A 167 2.12 -20.00 20.10
CA ALA A 167 2.91 -21.09 19.52
C ALA A 167 3.80 -21.78 20.57
N ALA A 168 4.45 -20.99 21.43
CA ALA A 168 5.29 -21.53 22.50
C ALA A 168 4.48 -22.30 23.57
N LEU A 169 3.25 -21.90 23.84
CA LEU A 169 2.35 -22.64 24.73
C LEU A 169 1.89 -23.96 24.11
N GLU A 170 1.55 -23.94 22.82
CA GLU A 170 1.12 -25.15 22.09
C GLU A 170 2.23 -26.20 22.05
N GLU A 171 3.47 -25.77 21.85
CA GLU A 171 4.64 -26.66 21.89
C GLU A 171 4.84 -27.32 23.27
N LYS A 172 4.67 -26.54 24.35
CA LYS A 172 4.74 -27.07 25.72
C LYS A 172 3.61 -28.03 26.08
N CYS A 173 2.42 -27.88 25.48
CA CYS A 173 1.29 -28.78 25.73
C CYS A 173 1.37 -30.10 24.95
N LYS A 174 2.25 -30.19 23.95
CA LYS A 174 2.50 -31.44 23.18
C LYS A 174 3.55 -32.35 23.82
N CYS A 175 4.28 -31.88 24.84
CA CYS A 175 5.18 -32.66 25.68
C CYS A 175 4.48 -33.18 26.92
#